data_658baf47195f338c1c1a1617ab3a7be0
#
_entry.id   658baf47195f338c1c1a1617ab3a7be0
#
_cell.length_a   1.000
_cell.length_b   1.000
_cell.length_c   1.000
_cell.angle_alpha   90.00
_cell.angle_beta   90.00
_cell.angle_gamma   90.00
#
_symmetry.space_group_name_H-M   'P 1'
#
loop_
_entity.id
_entity.type
_entity.pdbx_description
1 polymer ?
#
loop_
_entity_poly.entity_id
_entity_poly.type
_entity_poly.pdbx_seq_one_letter_code
_entity_poly.pdbx_strand_id
1 'polypeptide(L)'
;LIKKWLSVAVNEGENLEARGHMMASSSMGATAFQKGLGAIHSLSHPVNSLFNVHHGLSNGIFMPYVLTFNRPTIENKIAKLSEYLDLKEASFNSFVDWVLKLREQIKIPHTIIDSAKITDQDINKMSPMALDDPCTPGNPRKPTLDDMVSMYEHSVKGNLF
;
A
#
# COMPACT_ATOMS: atom_id res chain seq x y z
N LEU A 1 5.85 16.28 0.37
CA LEU A 1 7.09 15.86 -0.30
C LEU A 1 6.78 14.79 -1.35
N ILE A 2 6.21 13.64 -1.00
CA ILE A 2 5.96 12.51 -1.92
C ILE A 2 5.19 12.95 -3.17
N LYS A 3 4.07 13.68 -3.03
CA LYS A 3 3.26 14.18 -4.16
C LYS A 3 4.09 14.97 -5.17
N LYS A 4 5.07 15.75 -4.71
CA LYS A 4 5.88 16.62 -5.57
C LYS A 4 7.10 15.90 -6.15
N TRP A 5 7.74 15.03 -5.38
CA TRP A 5 9.11 14.63 -5.67
C TRP A 5 9.30 13.14 -6.02
N LEU A 6 8.33 12.26 -5.66
CA LEU A 6 8.54 10.82 -5.87
C LEU A 6 8.67 10.45 -7.34
N SER A 7 7.78 10.94 -8.19
CA SER A 7 7.85 10.67 -9.63
C SER A 7 9.13 11.27 -10.26
N VAL A 8 9.55 12.45 -9.79
CA VAL A 8 10.82 13.07 -10.26
C VAL A 8 12.00 12.19 -9.85
N ALA A 9 12.08 11.79 -8.58
CA ALA A 9 13.18 10.97 -8.09
C ALA A 9 13.29 9.60 -8.78
N VAL A 10 12.15 9.02 -9.20
CA VAL A 10 12.12 7.73 -9.91
C VAL A 10 12.52 7.88 -11.37
N ASN A 11 12.02 8.92 -12.05
CA ASN A 11 12.26 9.10 -13.49
C ASN A 11 13.56 9.84 -13.80
N GLU A 12 14.08 10.62 -12.85
CA GLU A 12 15.31 11.40 -12.95
C GLU A 12 16.27 10.99 -11.82
N GLY A 13 16.80 9.77 -11.86
CA GLY A 13 17.59 9.16 -10.78
C GLY A 13 18.80 9.98 -10.30
N GLU A 14 19.35 10.88 -11.14
CA GLU A 14 20.45 11.77 -10.82
C GLU A 14 20.03 13.12 -10.24
N ASN A 15 18.71 13.39 -10.10
CA ASN A 15 18.19 14.62 -9.54
C ASN A 15 18.39 14.64 -8.01
N LEU A 16 19.47 15.26 -7.55
CA LEU A 16 19.88 15.28 -6.13
C LEU A 16 18.85 15.99 -5.25
N GLU A 17 18.17 17.02 -5.74
CA GLU A 17 17.11 17.70 -4.98
C GLU A 17 15.94 16.75 -4.71
N ALA A 18 15.42 16.08 -5.74
CA ALA A 18 14.35 15.11 -5.60
C ALA A 18 14.73 13.95 -4.67
N ARG A 19 15.95 13.41 -4.83
CA ARG A 19 16.49 12.35 -3.96
C ARG A 19 16.60 12.81 -2.49
N GLY A 20 17.08 14.01 -2.25
CA GLY A 20 17.17 14.60 -0.92
C GLY A 20 15.78 14.72 -0.25
N HIS A 21 14.78 15.17 -1.00
CA HIS A 21 13.40 15.23 -0.51
C HIS A 21 12.81 13.84 -0.23
N MET A 22 13.17 12.84 -1.03
CA MET A 22 12.72 11.46 -0.77
C MET A 22 13.42 10.82 0.42
N MET A 23 14.70 11.12 0.66
CA MET A 23 15.40 10.71 1.89
C MET A 23 14.75 11.31 3.13
N ALA A 24 14.42 12.60 3.10
CA ALA A 24 13.70 13.26 4.19
C ALA A 24 12.31 12.60 4.41
N SER A 25 11.56 12.34 3.34
CA SER A 25 10.26 11.65 3.42
C SER A 25 10.38 10.25 4.01
N SER A 26 11.40 9.48 3.64
CA SER A 26 11.67 8.15 4.18
C SER A 26 11.97 8.21 5.68
N SER A 27 12.78 9.16 6.12
CA SER A 27 13.08 9.38 7.55
C SER A 27 11.83 9.76 8.35
N MET A 28 10.98 10.63 7.80
CA MET A 28 9.69 10.98 8.41
C MET A 28 8.76 9.75 8.49
N GLY A 29 8.72 8.92 7.45
CA GLY A 29 7.97 7.67 7.43
C GLY A 29 8.46 6.69 8.48
N ALA A 30 9.78 6.50 8.61
CA ALA A 30 10.38 5.65 9.65
C ALA A 30 10.01 6.12 11.07
N THR A 31 9.98 7.44 11.30
CA THR A 31 9.50 8.00 12.57
C THR A 31 8.01 7.71 12.79
N ALA A 32 7.19 7.78 11.73
CA ALA A 32 5.76 7.48 11.81
C ALA A 32 5.46 6.01 12.14
N PHE A 33 6.38 5.07 11.90
CA PHE A 33 6.25 3.65 12.30
C PHE A 33 6.06 3.46 13.80
N GLN A 34 6.43 4.43 14.62
CA GLN A 34 6.13 4.42 16.06
C GLN A 34 4.61 4.38 16.35
N LYS A 35 3.77 4.74 15.38
CA LYS A 35 2.31 4.61 15.46
C LYS A 35 1.79 3.19 15.20
N GLY A 36 2.67 2.27 14.81
CA GLY A 36 2.35 0.91 14.39
C GLY A 36 2.17 0.77 12.89
N LEU A 37 2.18 -0.47 12.44
CA LEU A 37 1.93 -0.90 11.06
C LEU A 37 0.57 -1.60 11.01
N GLY A 38 0.14 -2.02 9.83
CA GLY A 38 -1.17 -2.66 9.63
C GLY A 38 -1.18 -3.63 8.45
N ALA A 39 -2.36 -3.91 7.93
CA ALA A 39 -2.62 -4.95 6.94
C ALA A 39 -1.77 -4.85 5.66
N ILE A 40 -1.29 -3.67 5.25
CA ILE A 40 -0.36 -3.55 4.12
C ILE A 40 0.89 -4.42 4.37
N HIS A 41 1.48 -4.30 5.56
CA HIS A 41 2.66 -5.07 5.93
C HIS A 41 2.33 -6.54 6.19
N SER A 42 1.21 -6.79 6.84
CA SER A 42 0.73 -8.16 7.12
C SER A 42 0.53 -8.99 5.85
N LEU A 43 -0.01 -8.39 4.79
CA LEU A 43 -0.14 -9.05 3.49
C LEU A 43 1.20 -9.18 2.75
N SER A 44 2.10 -8.23 2.94
CA SER A 44 3.40 -8.22 2.26
C SER A 44 4.37 -9.27 2.80
N HIS A 45 4.41 -9.50 4.09
CA HIS A 45 5.39 -10.40 4.72
C HIS A 45 5.32 -11.84 4.20
N PRO A 46 4.14 -12.50 4.10
CA PRO A 46 4.05 -13.82 3.50
C PRO A 46 4.50 -13.86 2.04
N VAL A 47 4.14 -12.85 1.25
CA VAL A 47 4.55 -12.75 -0.16
C VAL A 47 6.06 -12.58 -0.27
N ASN A 48 6.67 -11.74 0.56
CA ASN A 48 8.12 -11.54 0.57
C ASN A 48 8.84 -12.85 0.94
N SER A 49 8.34 -13.55 1.95
CA SER A 49 8.94 -14.79 2.47
C SER A 49 8.84 -15.95 1.49
N LEU A 50 7.70 -16.12 0.83
CA LEU A 50 7.42 -17.29 -0.01
C LEU A 50 7.83 -17.08 -1.47
N PHE A 51 7.78 -15.84 -1.98
CA PHE A 51 8.00 -15.53 -3.39
C PHE A 51 9.18 -14.58 -3.65
N ASN A 52 9.90 -14.17 -2.59
CA ASN A 52 11.03 -13.26 -2.68
C ASN A 52 10.72 -11.94 -3.42
N VAL A 53 9.48 -11.46 -3.33
CA VAL A 53 9.09 -10.15 -3.88
C VAL A 53 9.68 -9.05 -3.00
N HIS A 54 10.18 -7.99 -3.61
CA HIS A 54 10.74 -6.85 -2.86
C HIS A 54 9.70 -6.23 -1.93
N HIS A 55 10.05 -6.06 -0.65
CA HIS A 55 9.11 -5.61 0.40
C HIS A 55 8.40 -4.30 0.08
N GLY A 56 9.13 -3.26 -0.33
CA GLY A 56 8.55 -1.98 -0.70
C GLY A 56 7.62 -2.06 -1.92
N LEU A 57 7.93 -2.97 -2.86
CA LEU A 57 7.10 -3.20 -4.04
C LEU A 57 5.76 -3.82 -3.63
N SER A 58 5.78 -4.89 -2.83
CA SER A 58 4.55 -5.54 -2.35
C SER A 58 3.68 -4.59 -1.52
N ASN A 59 4.29 -3.77 -0.63
CA ASN A 59 3.57 -2.72 0.10
C ASN A 59 2.88 -1.72 -0.84
N GLY A 60 3.58 -1.27 -1.90
CA GLY A 60 3.01 -0.38 -2.91
C GLY A 60 1.87 -1.01 -3.69
N ILE A 61 1.95 -2.32 -3.97
CA ILE A 61 0.89 -3.07 -4.66
C ILE A 61 -0.34 -3.21 -3.74
N PHE A 62 -0.16 -3.64 -2.49
CA PHE A 62 -1.30 -3.87 -1.57
C PHE A 62 -1.97 -2.58 -1.08
N MET A 63 -1.28 -1.44 -1.13
CA MET A 63 -1.78 -0.18 -0.56
C MET A 63 -3.23 0.18 -0.97
N PRO A 64 -3.65 0.24 -2.25
CA PRO A 64 -5.01 0.65 -2.60
C PRO A 64 -6.07 -0.35 -2.15
N TYR A 65 -5.78 -1.65 -2.14
CA TYR A 65 -6.70 -2.68 -1.67
C TYR A 65 -6.95 -2.55 -0.17
N VAL A 66 -5.89 -2.37 0.62
CA VAL A 66 -6.00 -2.17 2.07
C VAL A 66 -6.64 -0.83 2.41
N LEU A 67 -6.36 0.24 1.67
CA LEU A 67 -7.05 1.52 1.85
C LEU A 67 -8.55 1.36 1.66
N THR A 68 -8.98 0.66 0.60
CA THR A 68 -10.40 0.40 0.32
C THR A 68 -11.04 -0.47 1.39
N PHE A 69 -10.36 -1.52 1.84
CA PHE A 69 -10.80 -2.34 2.98
C PHE A 69 -10.99 -1.50 4.25
N ASN A 70 -10.05 -0.61 4.55
CA ASN A 70 -10.08 0.25 5.74
C ASN A 70 -11.05 1.44 5.63
N ARG A 71 -11.63 1.71 4.46
CA ARG A 71 -12.46 2.88 4.18
C ARG A 71 -13.45 3.21 5.29
N PRO A 72 -14.25 2.26 5.82
CA PRO A 72 -15.25 2.56 6.84
C PRO A 72 -14.70 3.23 8.11
N THR A 73 -13.41 3.03 8.40
CA THR A 73 -12.75 3.54 9.61
C THR A 73 -11.86 4.75 9.37
N ILE A 74 -11.44 4.99 8.11
CA ILE A 74 -10.46 6.03 7.78
C ILE A 74 -11.00 7.11 6.83
N GLU A 75 -12.21 6.97 6.29
CA GLU A 75 -12.75 7.83 5.22
C GLU A 75 -12.59 9.31 5.52
N ASN A 76 -13.01 9.76 6.70
CA ASN A 76 -12.91 11.17 7.10
C ASN A 76 -11.44 11.65 7.23
N LYS A 77 -10.54 10.78 7.68
CA LYS A 77 -9.11 11.12 7.78
C LYS A 77 -8.47 11.27 6.40
N ILE A 78 -8.83 10.38 5.48
CA ILE A 78 -8.35 10.40 4.11
C ILE A 78 -8.93 11.58 3.33
N ALA A 79 -10.21 11.95 3.55
CA ALA A 79 -10.77 13.16 2.96
C ALA A 79 -10.02 14.43 3.38
N LYS A 80 -9.69 14.57 4.67
CA LYS A 80 -8.85 15.68 5.18
C LYS A 80 -7.43 15.65 4.58
N LEU A 81 -6.87 14.46 4.37
CA LEU A 81 -5.57 14.32 3.72
C LEU A 81 -5.63 14.73 2.25
N SER A 82 -6.73 14.41 1.55
CA SER A 82 -6.98 14.84 0.17
C SER A 82 -7.02 16.37 0.06
N GLU A 83 -7.70 17.03 0.99
CA GLU A 83 -7.75 18.49 1.09
C GLU A 83 -6.34 19.07 1.34
N TYR A 84 -5.62 18.54 2.32
CA TYR A 84 -4.25 18.96 2.63
C TYR A 84 -3.29 18.80 1.43
N LEU A 85 -3.50 17.77 0.63
CA LEU A 85 -2.71 17.51 -0.58
C LEU A 85 -3.19 18.32 -1.79
N ASP A 86 -4.21 19.16 -1.65
CA ASP A 86 -4.80 19.91 -2.76
C ASP A 86 -5.11 18.98 -3.95
N LEU A 87 -5.87 17.92 -3.69
CA LEU A 87 -6.39 17.03 -4.71
C LEU A 87 -7.69 17.60 -5.28
N LYS A 88 -8.15 17.03 -6.41
CA LYS A 88 -9.34 17.53 -7.13
C LYS A 88 -10.57 17.69 -6.23
N GLU A 89 -10.73 16.79 -5.27
CA GLU A 89 -11.82 16.80 -4.29
C GLU A 89 -11.29 16.37 -2.91
N ALA A 90 -11.84 16.93 -1.85
CA ALA A 90 -11.58 16.51 -0.48
C ALA A 90 -12.33 15.20 -0.16
N SER A 91 -11.97 14.10 -0.83
CA SER A 91 -12.68 12.82 -0.73
C SER A 91 -11.72 11.64 -0.66
N PHE A 92 -12.23 10.52 -0.13
CA PHE A 92 -11.52 9.24 -0.12
C PHE A 92 -11.20 8.78 -1.55
N ASN A 93 -12.16 8.88 -2.47
CA ASN A 93 -11.98 8.44 -3.85
C ASN A 93 -10.88 9.24 -4.54
N SER A 94 -10.86 10.57 -4.36
CA SER A 94 -9.82 11.44 -4.94
C SER A 94 -8.42 11.04 -4.46
N PHE A 95 -8.28 10.60 -3.20
CA PHE A 95 -7.01 10.10 -2.67
C PHE A 95 -6.61 8.77 -3.31
N VAL A 96 -7.54 7.81 -3.41
CA VAL A 96 -7.26 6.51 -4.04
C VAL A 96 -6.90 6.69 -5.50
N ASP A 97 -7.61 7.53 -6.25
CA ASP A 97 -7.31 7.85 -7.64
C ASP A 97 -5.90 8.46 -7.78
N TRP A 98 -5.53 9.35 -6.87
CA TRP A 98 -4.18 9.91 -6.85
C TRP A 98 -3.11 8.83 -6.57
N VAL A 99 -3.35 7.93 -5.62
CA VAL A 99 -2.44 6.79 -5.33
C VAL A 99 -2.27 5.89 -6.56
N LEU A 100 -3.37 5.56 -7.24
CA LEU A 100 -3.33 4.73 -8.45
C LEU A 100 -2.52 5.40 -9.57
N LYS A 101 -2.76 6.69 -9.84
CA LYS A 101 -1.99 7.47 -10.82
C LYS A 101 -0.51 7.58 -10.46
N LEU A 102 -0.20 7.78 -9.17
CA LEU A 102 1.19 7.84 -8.72
C LEU A 102 1.90 6.50 -8.94
N ARG A 103 1.24 5.37 -8.63
CA ARG A 103 1.77 4.02 -8.88
C ARG A 103 2.07 3.82 -10.37
N GLU A 104 1.17 4.21 -11.26
CA GLU A 104 1.35 4.15 -12.71
C GLU A 104 2.58 4.97 -13.14
N GLN A 105 2.72 6.21 -12.67
CA GLN A 105 3.85 7.09 -12.98
C GLN A 105 5.20 6.53 -12.56
N ILE A 106 5.25 5.77 -11.45
CA ILE A 106 6.48 5.14 -10.94
C ILE A 106 6.56 3.65 -11.26
N LYS A 107 5.70 3.16 -12.17
CA LYS A 107 5.70 1.80 -12.70
C LYS A 107 5.54 0.71 -11.63
N ILE A 108 4.76 0.96 -10.58
CA ILE A 108 4.35 -0.08 -9.65
C ILE A 108 3.21 -0.90 -10.29
N PRO A 109 3.34 -2.24 -10.39
CA PRO A 109 2.29 -3.10 -10.94
C PRO A 109 0.94 -2.90 -10.26
N HIS A 110 -0.14 -3.04 -11.02
CA HIS A 110 -1.49 -2.94 -10.46
C HIS A 110 -1.86 -4.18 -9.65
N THR A 111 -1.39 -5.34 -10.07
CA THR A 111 -1.66 -6.62 -9.43
C THR A 111 -0.41 -7.25 -8.84
N ILE A 112 -0.60 -8.09 -7.83
CA ILE A 112 0.52 -8.84 -7.25
C ILE A 112 0.97 -9.97 -8.17
N ILE A 113 0.11 -10.45 -9.06
CA ILE A 113 0.42 -11.55 -9.98
C ILE A 113 1.48 -11.15 -11.02
N ASP A 114 1.61 -9.85 -11.30
CA ASP A 114 2.67 -9.33 -12.16
C ASP A 114 4.07 -9.48 -11.54
N SER A 115 4.14 -9.67 -10.22
CA SER A 115 5.38 -9.82 -9.46
C SER A 115 5.60 -11.23 -8.94
N ALA A 116 4.55 -12.02 -8.78
CA ALA A 116 4.62 -13.40 -8.28
C ALA A 116 3.44 -14.23 -8.82
N LYS A 117 3.73 -15.46 -9.26
CA LYS A 117 2.68 -16.41 -9.70
C LYS A 117 1.97 -17.01 -8.49
N ILE A 118 1.00 -16.25 -7.94
CA ILE A 118 0.21 -16.64 -6.77
C ILE A 118 -1.00 -17.43 -7.21
N THR A 119 -1.20 -18.60 -6.61
CA THR A 119 -2.36 -19.48 -6.81
C THR A 119 -3.35 -19.37 -5.66
N ASP A 120 -4.55 -19.93 -5.81
CA ASP A 120 -5.55 -20.00 -4.73
C ASP A 120 -5.02 -20.79 -3.51
N GLN A 121 -4.17 -21.80 -3.74
CA GLN A 121 -3.52 -22.55 -2.65
C GLN A 121 -2.54 -21.65 -1.88
N ASP A 122 -1.83 -20.78 -2.58
CA ASP A 122 -0.93 -19.81 -1.94
C ASP A 122 -1.72 -18.79 -1.12
N ILE A 123 -2.84 -18.30 -1.63
CA ILE A 123 -3.74 -17.39 -0.89
C ILE A 123 -4.21 -18.07 0.39
N ASN A 124 -4.67 -19.32 0.31
CA ASN A 124 -5.11 -20.09 1.48
C ASN A 124 -3.98 -20.30 2.51
N LYS A 125 -2.74 -20.43 2.06
CA LYS A 125 -1.55 -20.53 2.92
C LYS A 125 -1.14 -19.19 3.53
N MET A 126 -1.15 -18.12 2.74
CA MET A 126 -0.68 -16.79 3.15
C MET A 126 -1.67 -16.07 4.09
N SER A 127 -2.98 -16.28 3.89
CA SER A 127 -4.00 -15.55 4.64
C SER A 127 -3.94 -15.76 6.16
N PRO A 128 -3.80 -16.99 6.71
CA PRO A 128 -3.57 -17.16 8.13
C PRO A 128 -2.23 -16.56 8.59
N MET A 129 -1.16 -16.65 7.78
CA MET A 129 0.13 -16.02 8.12
C MET A 129 -0.01 -14.50 8.24
N ALA A 130 -0.77 -13.88 7.32
CA ALA A 130 -1.04 -12.45 7.36
C ALA A 130 -1.94 -12.07 8.57
N LEU A 131 -2.90 -12.90 8.92
CA LEU A 131 -3.77 -12.65 10.07
C LEU A 131 -2.99 -12.67 11.39
N ASP A 132 -2.06 -13.63 11.53
CA ASP A 132 -1.22 -13.81 12.71
C ASP A 132 0.01 -12.89 12.76
N ASP A 133 0.20 -12.06 11.70
CA ASP A 133 1.34 -11.15 11.62
C ASP A 133 1.27 -10.07 12.71
N PRO A 134 2.41 -9.74 13.37
CA PRO A 134 2.46 -8.75 14.44
C PRO A 134 2.02 -7.35 14.04
N CYS A 135 1.95 -7.03 12.75
CA CYS A 135 1.45 -5.74 12.25
C CYS A 135 -0.08 -5.68 12.21
N THR A 136 -0.76 -6.82 12.15
CA THR A 136 -2.23 -6.91 11.99
C THR A 136 -3.03 -6.20 13.08
N PRO A 137 -2.65 -6.30 14.38
CA PRO A 137 -3.37 -5.57 15.44
C PRO A 137 -3.36 -4.06 15.29
N GLY A 138 -2.38 -3.49 14.58
CA GLY A 138 -2.26 -2.05 14.33
C GLY A 138 -3.18 -1.53 13.22
N ASN A 139 -3.87 -2.42 12.48
CA ASN A 139 -4.73 -2.01 11.39
C ASN A 139 -5.99 -1.27 11.87
N PRO A 140 -6.41 -0.14 11.25
CA PRO A 140 -7.56 0.64 11.70
C PRO A 140 -8.90 -0.13 11.75
N ARG A 141 -9.13 -1.02 10.79
CA ARG A 141 -10.23 -1.99 10.77
C ARG A 141 -9.66 -3.37 11.07
N LYS A 142 -10.11 -4.01 12.15
CA LYS A 142 -9.65 -5.36 12.50
C LYS A 142 -10.07 -6.35 11.42
N PRO A 143 -9.12 -7.00 10.71
CA PRO A 143 -9.46 -7.96 9.67
C PRO A 143 -9.78 -9.34 10.26
N THR A 144 -10.63 -10.08 9.55
CA THR A 144 -10.85 -11.51 9.73
C THR A 144 -10.01 -12.33 8.75
N LEU A 145 -10.02 -13.66 8.86
CA LEU A 145 -9.36 -14.53 7.89
C LEU A 145 -9.95 -14.32 6.48
N ASP A 146 -11.28 -14.25 6.37
CA ASP A 146 -11.97 -14.03 5.09
C ASP A 146 -11.62 -12.66 4.49
N ASP A 147 -11.42 -11.64 5.31
CA ASP A 147 -10.95 -10.32 4.86
C ASP A 147 -9.53 -10.42 4.27
N MET A 148 -8.63 -11.21 4.88
CA MET A 148 -7.27 -11.43 4.35
C MET A 148 -7.30 -12.18 3.01
N VAL A 149 -8.11 -13.23 2.90
CA VAL A 149 -8.34 -13.95 1.64
C VAL A 149 -8.86 -12.97 0.58
N SER A 150 -9.89 -12.22 0.90
CA SER A 150 -10.50 -11.25 -0.02
C SER A 150 -9.49 -10.19 -0.50
N MET A 151 -8.67 -9.63 0.40
CA MET A 151 -7.65 -8.64 0.02
C MET A 151 -6.59 -9.24 -0.93
N TYR A 152 -6.16 -10.49 -0.71
CA TYR A 152 -5.27 -11.18 -1.65
C TYR A 152 -5.95 -11.41 -3.00
N GLU A 153 -7.18 -11.94 -3.03
CA GLU A 153 -7.92 -12.17 -4.27
C GLU A 153 -8.10 -10.89 -5.08
N HIS A 154 -8.49 -9.79 -4.42
CA HIS A 154 -8.62 -8.50 -5.09
C HIS A 154 -7.29 -8.00 -5.65
N SER A 155 -6.18 -8.21 -4.95
CA SER A 155 -4.85 -7.83 -5.42
C SER A 155 -4.35 -8.67 -6.59
N VAL A 156 -4.81 -9.94 -6.70
CA VAL A 156 -4.54 -10.82 -7.85
C VAL A 156 -5.40 -10.42 -9.05
N LYS A 157 -6.69 -10.15 -8.83
CA LYS A 157 -7.66 -9.79 -9.88
C LYS A 157 -7.53 -8.34 -10.37
N GLY A 158 -6.92 -7.46 -9.57
CA GLY A 158 -6.81 -6.03 -9.88
C GLY A 158 -8.08 -5.22 -9.60
N ASN A 159 -9.03 -5.75 -8.86
CA ASN A 159 -10.28 -5.07 -8.53
C ASN A 159 -10.18 -4.41 -7.16
N LEU A 160 -10.50 -3.13 -7.08
CA LEU A 160 -10.83 -2.54 -5.78
C LEU A 160 -12.24 -2.98 -5.37
N PHE A 161 -12.47 -3.20 -4.07
CA PHE A 161 -13.74 -3.72 -3.51
C PHE A 161 -14.97 -2.97 -4.04
#